data_be2aa713f5f2413e8f635f25732a0e14
#
_entry.id   be2aa713f5f2413e8f635f25732a0e14
#
_cell.length_a   1.000
_cell.length_b   1.000
_cell.length_c   1.000
_cell.angle_alpha   90.00
_cell.angle_beta   90.00
_cell.angle_gamma   90.00
#
_symmetry.space_group_name_H-M   'P 1'
#
loop_
_entity.id
_entity.type
_entity.pdbx_description
1 polymer ?
#
loop_
_entity_poly.entity_id
_entity_poly.type
_entity_poly.pdbx_seq_one_letter_code
_entity_poly.pdbx_strand_id
1 'polypeptide(L)'
;MLSPTKHHIRNVLITGGTGFVGSNLALALIKEGCNVRVLRRQNSDLRTVKGLNVEHFIGDLLDKNSLQRAMDGCDTVFHTAALVAIWKGKKQEQEQINVVGTRYVIEAALTVGVKKFIHTSSIAAIGYRTDGLLSDENTPFNWSSTLGYKYSKYLAEVEVLKGVEKGLPAVIVNPGIIIGARDYRFHGGKLIRDVKRGIIPFYLDGGMNIVYIDDVVFGHIQAAKVGRVGERYILGGSNLTIKESFDLTAEVVGSRSPKLKAP
;
A
#
# COMPACT_ATOMS: atom_id res chain seq x y z
N MET A 1 -7.37 -31.24 -6.62
CA MET A 1 -6.86 -29.94 -6.07
C MET A 1 -7.74 -29.59 -4.88
N LEU A 2 -7.18 -29.57 -3.66
CA LEU A 2 -7.92 -29.13 -2.47
C LEU A 2 -8.27 -27.65 -2.64
N SER A 3 -9.55 -27.30 -2.48
CA SER A 3 -10.01 -25.92 -2.45
C SER A 3 -9.23 -25.17 -1.36
N PRO A 4 -8.65 -23.99 -1.63
CA PRO A 4 -7.92 -23.26 -0.60
C PRO A 4 -8.86 -23.01 0.58
N THR A 5 -8.47 -23.48 1.77
CA THR A 5 -9.23 -23.23 3.00
C THR A 5 -9.33 -21.74 3.23
N LYS A 6 -10.55 -21.22 3.16
CA LYS A 6 -10.83 -19.79 3.33
C LYS A 6 -10.42 -19.35 4.74
N HIS A 7 -9.46 -18.44 4.84
CA HIS A 7 -9.05 -17.88 6.12
C HIS A 7 -10.16 -16.97 6.69
N HIS A 8 -10.51 -17.20 7.96
CA HIS A 8 -11.46 -16.35 8.69
C HIS A 8 -10.70 -15.26 9.44
N ILE A 9 -10.91 -14.02 9.03
CA ILE A 9 -10.32 -12.82 9.64
C ILE A 9 -11.18 -12.45 10.86
N ARG A 10 -10.57 -12.33 12.04
CA ARG A 10 -11.28 -11.95 13.28
C ARG A 10 -10.56 -10.82 14.04
N ASN A 11 -9.33 -11.07 14.48
CA ASN A 11 -8.53 -10.12 15.26
C ASN A 11 -7.38 -9.60 14.38
N VAL A 12 -7.44 -8.35 14.03
CA VAL A 12 -6.58 -7.76 13.00
C VAL A 12 -5.66 -6.72 13.61
N LEU A 13 -4.37 -6.78 13.26
CA LEU A 13 -3.48 -5.64 13.39
C LEU A 13 -3.28 -4.96 12.05
N ILE A 14 -3.45 -3.63 12.01
CA ILE A 14 -3.10 -2.79 10.86
C ILE A 14 -1.94 -1.88 11.26
N THR A 15 -0.74 -2.10 10.70
CA THR A 15 0.30 -1.09 10.75
C THR A 15 0.01 0.00 9.72
N GLY A 16 0.28 1.26 10.05
CA GLY A 16 -0.11 2.35 9.15
C GLY A 16 -1.63 2.61 9.09
N GLY A 17 -2.39 2.11 10.07
CA GLY A 17 -3.85 2.24 10.11
C GLY A 17 -4.37 3.68 10.18
N THR A 18 -3.54 4.66 10.53
CA THR A 18 -3.85 6.10 10.44
C THR A 18 -3.51 6.71 9.08
N GLY A 19 -3.05 5.90 8.12
CA GLY A 19 -2.79 6.30 6.73
C GLY A 19 -4.01 6.16 5.83
N PHE A 20 -3.86 6.52 4.56
CA PHE A 20 -4.93 6.48 3.58
C PHE A 20 -5.50 5.05 3.37
N VAL A 21 -4.64 4.09 3.00
CA VAL A 21 -5.07 2.70 2.79
C VAL A 21 -5.53 2.06 4.11
N GLY A 22 -4.70 2.17 5.16
CA GLY A 22 -4.97 1.49 6.43
C GLY A 22 -6.26 1.95 7.11
N SER A 23 -6.65 3.23 7.03
CA SER A 23 -7.90 3.72 7.63
C SER A 23 -9.15 3.28 6.87
N ASN A 24 -9.09 3.19 5.53
CA ASN A 24 -10.19 2.65 4.74
C ASN A 24 -10.32 1.13 4.95
N LEU A 25 -9.20 0.42 5.06
CA LEU A 25 -9.18 -1.00 5.40
C LEU A 25 -9.76 -1.25 6.81
N ALA A 26 -9.39 -0.43 7.81
CA ALA A 26 -9.95 -0.51 9.16
C ALA A 26 -11.49 -0.35 9.13
N LEU A 27 -11.99 0.65 8.39
CA LEU A 27 -13.44 0.86 8.24
C LEU A 27 -14.14 -0.37 7.64
N ALA A 28 -13.57 -0.97 6.58
CA ALA A 28 -14.16 -2.11 5.92
C ALA A 28 -14.16 -3.36 6.81
N LEU A 29 -13.05 -3.62 7.52
CA LEU A 29 -12.94 -4.76 8.43
C LEU A 29 -13.88 -4.65 9.64
N ILE A 30 -14.10 -3.45 10.17
CA ILE A 30 -15.10 -3.20 11.21
C ILE A 30 -16.50 -3.54 10.70
N LYS A 31 -16.83 -3.14 9.46
CA LYS A 31 -18.13 -3.48 8.83
C LYS A 31 -18.30 -4.99 8.62
N GLU A 32 -17.22 -5.74 8.45
CA GLU A 32 -17.23 -7.22 8.39
C GLU A 32 -17.24 -7.88 9.78
N GLY A 33 -17.30 -7.09 10.87
CA GLY A 33 -17.38 -7.60 12.24
C GLY A 33 -16.02 -8.01 12.86
N CYS A 34 -14.90 -7.55 12.27
CA CYS A 34 -13.58 -7.83 12.81
C CYS A 34 -13.24 -6.91 13.98
N ASN A 35 -12.47 -7.41 14.95
CA ASN A 35 -11.79 -6.61 15.95
C ASN A 35 -10.53 -6.00 15.34
N VAL A 36 -10.48 -4.69 15.22
CA VAL A 36 -9.38 -4.00 14.54
C VAL A 36 -8.51 -3.23 15.51
N ARG A 37 -7.23 -3.60 15.57
CA ARG A 37 -6.17 -2.88 16.27
C ARG A 37 -5.35 -2.10 15.26
N VAL A 38 -5.04 -0.84 15.56
CA VAL A 38 -4.24 0.06 14.74
C VAL A 38 -2.94 0.39 15.45
N LEU A 39 -1.80 -0.04 14.88
CA LEU A 39 -0.49 0.42 15.34
C LEU A 39 -0.28 1.87 14.89
N ARG A 40 0.02 2.74 15.84
CA ARG A 40 0.30 4.15 15.58
C ARG A 40 1.39 4.71 16.49
N ARG A 41 2.08 5.74 16.04
CA ARG A 41 2.98 6.50 16.91
C ARG A 41 2.19 7.42 17.82
N GLN A 42 2.79 7.85 18.93
CA GLN A 42 2.17 8.77 19.90
C GLN A 42 1.58 10.01 19.22
N ASN A 43 2.32 10.60 18.27
CA ASN A 43 1.95 11.85 17.59
C ASN A 43 1.29 11.61 16.22
N SER A 44 0.69 10.44 15.99
CA SER A 44 -0.02 10.18 14.72
C SER A 44 -1.26 11.05 14.58
N ASP A 45 -1.49 11.52 13.34
CA ASP A 45 -2.74 12.20 12.99
C ASP A 45 -3.89 11.19 12.99
N LEU A 46 -4.91 11.45 13.80
CA LEU A 46 -6.03 10.53 13.99
C LEU A 46 -7.27 10.89 13.15
N ARG A 47 -7.22 11.95 12.34
CA ARG A 47 -8.38 12.40 11.53
C ARG A 47 -9.00 11.28 10.70
N THR A 48 -8.17 10.40 10.14
CA THR A 48 -8.62 9.29 9.29
C THR A 48 -9.37 8.20 10.04
N VAL A 49 -9.09 8.02 11.32
CA VAL A 49 -9.70 6.96 12.16
C VAL A 49 -10.65 7.53 13.22
N LYS A 50 -10.90 8.84 13.20
CA LYS A 50 -11.83 9.49 14.12
C LYS A 50 -13.24 8.89 13.98
N GLY A 51 -13.80 8.44 15.10
CA GLY A 51 -15.14 7.82 15.13
C GLY A 51 -15.18 6.36 14.69
N LEU A 52 -14.06 5.73 14.32
CA LEU A 52 -14.00 4.29 14.10
C LEU A 52 -13.81 3.55 15.44
N ASN A 53 -14.49 2.42 15.56
CA ASN A 53 -14.32 1.53 16.72
C ASN A 53 -13.06 0.67 16.51
N VAL A 54 -11.88 1.25 16.76
CA VAL A 54 -10.58 0.58 16.65
C VAL A 54 -9.83 0.65 17.99
N GLU A 55 -9.09 -0.40 18.30
CA GLU A 55 -8.12 -0.38 19.39
C GLU A 55 -6.86 0.37 18.92
N HIS A 56 -6.47 1.42 19.64
CA HIS A 56 -5.25 2.16 19.35
C HIS A 56 -4.08 1.57 20.14
N PHE A 57 -3.09 1.02 19.45
CA PHE A 57 -1.86 0.53 20.05
C PHE A 57 -0.70 1.49 19.73
N ILE A 58 -0.04 2.02 20.77
CA ILE A 58 1.11 2.92 20.58
C ILE A 58 2.37 2.09 20.41
N GLY A 59 3.07 2.26 19.29
CA GLY A 59 4.31 1.58 18.98
C GLY A 59 4.96 2.16 17.74
N ASP A 60 6.10 1.61 17.36
CA ASP A 60 6.88 2.02 16.19
C ASP A 60 7.35 0.81 15.38
N LEU A 61 7.48 0.95 14.05
CA LEU A 61 7.97 -0.10 13.18
C LEU A 61 9.42 -0.51 13.48
N LEU A 62 10.18 0.37 14.10
CA LEU A 62 11.57 0.13 14.48
C LEU A 62 11.71 -0.37 15.92
N ASP A 63 10.62 -0.59 16.64
CA ASP A 63 10.59 -1.20 17.98
C ASP A 63 9.96 -2.59 17.96
N LYS A 64 10.81 -3.62 17.89
CA LYS A 64 10.40 -5.03 17.83
C LYS A 64 9.50 -5.45 18.99
N ASN A 65 9.78 -4.94 20.21
CA ASN A 65 9.00 -5.27 21.38
C ASN A 65 7.59 -4.68 21.31
N SER A 66 7.45 -3.45 20.81
CA SER A 66 6.13 -2.86 20.58
C SER A 66 5.34 -3.61 19.51
N LEU A 67 6.02 -4.10 18.45
CA LEU A 67 5.39 -4.89 17.39
C LEU A 67 4.85 -6.22 17.89
N GLN A 68 5.62 -6.97 18.68
CA GLN A 68 5.18 -8.23 19.28
C GLN A 68 3.95 -8.04 20.17
N ARG A 69 4.00 -7.05 21.09
CA ARG A 69 2.85 -6.72 21.94
C ARG A 69 1.63 -6.27 21.12
N ALA A 70 1.84 -5.52 20.03
CA ALA A 70 0.75 -5.08 19.17
C ALA A 70 0.08 -6.25 18.43
N MET A 71 0.83 -7.32 18.09
CA MET A 71 0.34 -8.50 17.39
C MET A 71 -0.27 -9.55 18.32
N ASP A 72 -0.03 -9.46 19.62
CA ASP A 72 -0.55 -10.43 20.59
C ASP A 72 -2.07 -10.58 20.49
N GLY A 73 -2.55 -11.82 20.32
CA GLY A 73 -3.95 -12.15 20.11
C GLY A 73 -4.51 -11.82 18.70
N CYS A 74 -3.70 -11.32 17.76
CA CYS A 74 -4.11 -11.09 16.38
C CYS A 74 -3.89 -12.35 15.53
N ASP A 75 -4.86 -12.66 14.68
CA ASP A 75 -4.76 -13.75 13.70
C ASP A 75 -4.26 -13.27 12.33
N THR A 76 -4.51 -11.99 12.01
CA THR A 76 -4.21 -11.40 10.71
C THR A 76 -3.48 -10.06 10.87
N VAL A 77 -2.42 -9.87 10.10
CA VAL A 77 -1.68 -8.61 10.05
C VAL A 77 -1.77 -8.01 8.65
N PHE A 78 -2.23 -6.77 8.56
CA PHE A 78 -2.13 -5.94 7.35
C PHE A 78 -1.00 -4.91 7.56
N HIS A 79 0.09 -5.11 6.86
CA HIS A 79 1.23 -4.20 6.90
C HIS A 79 1.10 -3.15 5.81
N THR A 80 0.43 -2.02 6.13
CA THR A 80 0.20 -0.91 5.18
C THR A 80 1.13 0.28 5.43
N ALA A 81 1.91 0.25 6.50
CA ALA A 81 2.81 1.33 6.84
C ALA A 81 3.98 1.42 5.86
N ALA A 82 4.17 2.59 5.28
CA ALA A 82 5.33 2.91 4.44
C ALA A 82 5.57 4.42 4.43
N LEU A 83 6.83 4.81 4.21
CA LEU A 83 7.20 6.19 3.91
C LEU A 83 7.19 6.39 2.39
N VAL A 84 6.23 7.17 1.90
CA VAL A 84 6.15 7.58 0.49
C VAL A 84 6.80 8.94 0.35
N ALA A 85 7.99 9.01 -0.25
CA ALA A 85 8.67 10.26 -0.54
C ALA A 85 9.38 10.17 -1.89
N ILE A 86 9.16 11.18 -2.73
CA ILE A 86 9.75 11.25 -4.09
C ILE A 86 11.12 11.94 -4.05
N TRP A 87 11.41 12.68 -2.96
CA TRP A 87 12.64 13.47 -2.82
C TRP A 87 13.86 12.63 -2.49
N LYS A 88 14.97 12.84 -3.21
CA LYS A 88 16.24 12.10 -3.04
C LYS A 88 16.79 12.14 -1.60
N GLY A 89 16.58 13.22 -0.85
CA GLY A 89 17.05 13.37 0.54
C GLY A 89 16.38 12.43 1.56
N LYS A 90 15.36 11.67 1.18
CA LYS A 90 14.62 10.76 2.07
C LYS A 90 14.97 9.28 1.87
N LYS A 91 15.97 8.95 1.03
CA LYS A 91 16.29 7.57 0.68
C LYS A 91 16.64 6.73 1.92
N GLN A 92 17.52 7.21 2.78
CA GLN A 92 17.92 6.50 4.00
C GLN A 92 16.74 6.29 4.95
N GLU A 93 15.88 7.30 5.13
CA GLU A 93 14.68 7.19 5.96
C GLU A 93 13.69 6.17 5.36
N GLN A 94 13.56 6.15 4.02
CA GLN A 94 12.75 5.13 3.34
C GLN A 94 13.30 3.72 3.53
N GLU A 95 14.59 3.52 3.45
CA GLU A 95 15.23 2.21 3.71
C GLU A 95 14.97 1.77 5.15
N GLN A 96 15.11 2.65 6.13
CA GLN A 96 14.84 2.33 7.52
C GLN A 96 13.36 1.96 7.76
N ILE A 97 12.42 2.76 7.25
CA ILE A 97 11.01 2.53 7.51
C ILE A 97 10.46 1.38 6.64
N ASN A 98 10.75 1.40 5.32
CA ASN A 98 10.13 0.47 4.38
C ASN A 98 10.80 -0.89 4.34
N VAL A 99 12.11 -0.99 4.60
CA VAL A 99 12.84 -2.25 4.53
C VAL A 99 13.10 -2.81 5.94
N VAL A 100 13.81 -2.04 6.78
CA VAL A 100 14.14 -2.52 8.14
C VAL A 100 12.87 -2.64 8.99
N GLY A 101 11.97 -1.65 8.91
CA GLY A 101 10.67 -1.71 9.58
C GLY A 101 9.85 -2.92 9.13
N THR A 102 9.76 -3.20 7.82
CA THR A 102 9.09 -4.40 7.30
C THR A 102 9.72 -5.68 7.84
N ARG A 103 11.06 -5.78 7.87
CA ARG A 103 11.76 -6.93 8.47
C ARG A 103 11.36 -7.14 9.92
N TYR A 104 11.29 -6.08 10.73
CA TYR A 104 10.91 -6.20 12.14
C TYR A 104 9.45 -6.60 12.32
N VAL A 105 8.55 -6.12 11.46
CA VAL A 105 7.15 -6.56 11.44
C VAL A 105 7.04 -8.05 11.09
N ILE A 106 7.83 -8.54 10.13
CA ILE A 106 7.90 -9.96 9.75
C ILE A 106 8.43 -10.82 10.90
N GLU A 107 9.53 -10.42 11.55
CA GLU A 107 10.10 -11.12 12.68
C GLU A 107 9.10 -11.21 13.85
N ALA A 108 8.39 -10.13 14.17
CA ALA A 108 7.34 -10.12 15.17
C ALA A 108 6.18 -11.05 14.79
N ALA A 109 5.73 -11.03 13.53
CA ALA A 109 4.66 -11.88 13.03
C ALA A 109 5.01 -13.37 13.09
N LEU A 110 6.26 -13.73 12.78
CA LEU A 110 6.77 -15.10 12.92
C LEU A 110 6.82 -15.54 14.41
N THR A 111 7.28 -14.65 15.30
CA THR A 111 7.38 -14.94 16.74
C THR A 111 6.02 -15.18 17.36
N VAL A 112 5.02 -14.37 17.00
CA VAL A 112 3.64 -14.48 17.52
C VAL A 112 2.87 -15.61 16.84
N GLY A 113 3.27 -16.04 15.64
CA GLY A 113 2.61 -17.09 14.88
C GLY A 113 1.29 -16.66 14.25
N VAL A 114 1.27 -15.46 13.61
CA VAL A 114 0.08 -14.97 12.90
C VAL A 114 -0.34 -15.94 11.78
N LYS A 115 -1.63 -16.09 11.57
CA LYS A 115 -2.18 -17.03 10.60
C LYS A 115 -2.22 -16.47 9.17
N LYS A 116 -2.15 -15.15 9.01
CA LYS A 116 -2.12 -14.48 7.72
C LYS A 116 -1.43 -13.12 7.81
N PHE A 117 -0.58 -12.84 6.83
CA PHE A 117 0.16 -11.59 6.73
C PHE A 117 -0.05 -10.98 5.33
N ILE A 118 -0.54 -9.75 5.25
CA ILE A 118 -0.75 -9.04 3.98
C ILE A 118 0.19 -7.85 3.91
N HIS A 119 1.12 -7.88 2.98
CA HIS A 119 2.04 -6.77 2.73
C HIS A 119 1.51 -5.85 1.64
N THR A 120 1.26 -4.59 1.99
CA THR A 120 0.93 -3.57 0.99
C THR A 120 2.21 -3.06 0.34
N SER A 121 2.49 -3.56 -0.84
CA SER A 121 3.55 -3.06 -1.71
C SER A 121 3.04 -1.94 -2.63
N SER A 122 3.43 -1.94 -3.89
CA SER A 122 3.00 -1.00 -4.93
C SER A 122 3.38 -1.55 -6.30
N ILE A 123 2.71 -1.15 -7.37
CA ILE A 123 3.21 -1.36 -8.74
C ILE A 123 4.61 -0.76 -8.95
N ALA A 124 5.04 0.14 -8.09
CA ALA A 124 6.40 0.69 -8.08
C ALA A 124 7.50 -0.37 -7.83
N ALA A 125 7.16 -1.51 -7.22
CA ALA A 125 8.06 -2.66 -7.01
C ALA A 125 8.08 -3.63 -8.19
N ILE A 126 7.23 -3.42 -9.20
CA ILE A 126 7.20 -4.20 -10.43
C ILE A 126 8.03 -3.49 -11.49
N GLY A 127 8.74 -4.25 -12.32
CA GLY A 127 9.53 -3.71 -13.41
C GLY A 127 8.67 -3.17 -14.56
N TYR A 128 9.33 -2.72 -15.61
CA TYR A 128 8.69 -2.32 -16.86
C TYR A 128 9.11 -3.23 -18.00
N ARG A 129 8.25 -3.34 -19.00
CA ARG A 129 8.49 -4.09 -20.23
C ARG A 129 8.91 -3.13 -21.34
N THR A 130 9.78 -3.62 -22.25
CA THR A 130 10.28 -2.86 -23.40
C THR A 130 9.66 -3.29 -24.72
N ASP A 131 8.78 -4.31 -24.67
CA ASP A 131 8.09 -4.89 -25.83
C ASP A 131 6.70 -4.27 -26.10
N GLY A 132 6.34 -3.21 -25.36
CA GLY A 132 5.07 -2.52 -25.51
C GLY A 132 3.88 -3.18 -24.80
N LEU A 133 4.07 -4.33 -24.15
CA LEU A 133 3.04 -5.00 -23.37
C LEU A 133 2.98 -4.45 -21.94
N LEU A 134 1.84 -4.67 -21.28
CA LEU A 134 1.68 -4.31 -19.88
C LEU A 134 2.53 -5.23 -18.98
N SER A 135 3.09 -4.67 -17.92
CA SER A 135 3.75 -5.43 -16.87
C SER A 135 2.71 -6.19 -16.03
N ASP A 136 3.10 -7.35 -15.55
CA ASP A 136 2.31 -8.24 -14.71
C ASP A 136 3.06 -8.61 -13.42
N GLU A 137 2.49 -9.49 -12.60
CA GLU A 137 3.08 -9.97 -11.37
C GLU A 137 4.42 -10.71 -11.56
N ASN A 138 4.69 -11.24 -12.76
CA ASN A 138 5.92 -11.97 -13.08
C ASN A 138 7.01 -11.05 -13.64
N THR A 139 6.69 -9.81 -13.98
CA THR A 139 7.65 -8.87 -14.54
C THR A 139 8.75 -8.53 -13.50
N PRO A 140 10.03 -8.86 -13.76
CA PRO A 140 11.10 -8.65 -12.79
C PRO A 140 11.37 -7.17 -12.59
N PHE A 141 11.78 -6.79 -11.37
CA PHE A 141 12.19 -5.43 -11.06
C PHE A 141 13.45 -5.06 -11.84
N ASN A 142 13.39 -4.02 -12.65
CA ASN A 142 14.49 -3.54 -13.52
C ASN A 142 14.70 -2.01 -13.45
N TRP A 143 14.10 -1.33 -12.47
CA TRP A 143 14.34 0.08 -12.25
C TRP A 143 15.68 0.33 -11.55
N SER A 144 16.27 1.50 -11.79
CA SER A 144 17.50 1.91 -11.09
C SER A 144 17.31 1.95 -9.56
N SER A 145 18.31 1.44 -8.84
CA SER A 145 18.38 1.54 -7.36
C SER A 145 18.46 2.97 -6.83
N THR A 146 18.71 3.96 -7.72
CA THR A 146 18.66 5.38 -7.35
C THR A 146 17.26 5.92 -7.14
N LEU A 147 16.22 5.20 -7.62
CA LEU A 147 14.80 5.54 -7.45
C LEU A 147 14.32 5.10 -6.06
N GLY A 148 14.66 5.87 -5.03
CA GLY A 148 14.54 5.53 -3.61
C GLY A 148 13.23 4.82 -3.21
N TYR A 149 12.05 5.39 -3.55
CA TYR A 149 10.77 4.76 -3.21
C TYR A 149 10.56 3.43 -3.91
N LYS A 150 10.74 3.35 -5.24
CA LYS A 150 10.57 2.12 -6.01
C LYS A 150 11.48 1.02 -5.48
N TYR A 151 12.75 1.34 -5.28
CA TYR A 151 13.74 0.39 -4.78
C TYR A 151 13.44 -0.07 -3.36
N SER A 152 13.00 0.83 -2.47
CA SER A 152 12.63 0.47 -1.10
C SER A 152 11.41 -0.46 -1.04
N LYS A 153 10.44 -0.31 -1.95
CA LYS A 153 9.27 -1.22 -2.05
C LYS A 153 9.68 -2.59 -2.57
N TYR A 154 10.55 -2.64 -3.59
CA TYR A 154 11.13 -3.89 -4.07
C TYR A 154 11.91 -4.63 -2.96
N LEU A 155 12.80 -3.94 -2.24
CA LEU A 155 13.54 -4.54 -1.14
C LEU A 155 12.62 -5.01 0.00
N ALA A 156 11.54 -4.31 0.29
CA ALA A 156 10.54 -4.74 1.26
C ALA A 156 9.85 -6.06 0.84
N GLU A 157 9.53 -6.23 -0.45
CA GLU A 157 9.01 -7.52 -0.96
C GLU A 157 10.03 -8.64 -0.81
N VAL A 158 11.32 -8.37 -1.06
CA VAL A 158 12.40 -9.35 -0.82
C VAL A 158 12.42 -9.79 0.64
N GLU A 159 12.27 -8.88 1.61
CA GLU A 159 12.16 -9.24 3.03
C GLU A 159 10.91 -10.08 3.32
N VAL A 160 9.78 -9.78 2.69
CA VAL A 160 8.54 -10.59 2.82
C VAL A 160 8.77 -12.01 2.30
N LEU A 161 9.39 -12.18 1.14
CA LEU A 161 9.69 -13.49 0.57
C LEU A 161 10.65 -14.31 1.46
N LYS A 162 11.68 -13.68 2.04
CA LYS A 162 12.52 -14.30 3.07
C LYS A 162 11.71 -14.72 4.31
N GLY A 163 10.69 -13.97 4.66
CA GLY A 163 9.74 -14.33 5.72
C GLY A 163 8.92 -15.57 5.35
N VAL A 164 8.48 -15.65 4.10
CA VAL A 164 7.76 -16.84 3.58
C VAL A 164 8.63 -18.09 3.65
N GLU A 165 9.91 -18.02 3.27
CA GLU A 165 10.87 -19.11 3.41
C GLU A 165 11.02 -19.60 4.85
N LYS A 166 10.78 -18.72 5.85
CA LYS A 166 10.79 -19.02 7.28
C LYS A 166 9.43 -19.45 7.83
N GLY A 167 8.42 -19.61 6.94
CA GLY A 167 7.08 -20.08 7.31
C GLY A 167 6.05 -18.99 7.57
N LEU A 168 6.34 -17.70 7.26
CA LEU A 168 5.34 -16.63 7.35
C LEU A 168 4.26 -16.85 6.28
N PRO A 169 2.96 -16.93 6.63
CA PRO A 169 1.88 -17.08 5.64
C PRO A 169 1.54 -15.74 4.98
N ALA A 170 2.50 -15.18 4.25
CA ALA A 170 2.41 -13.85 3.67
C ALA A 170 1.90 -13.85 2.23
N VAL A 171 1.13 -12.79 1.91
CA VAL A 171 0.68 -12.43 0.55
C VAL A 171 1.04 -10.98 0.31
N ILE A 172 1.47 -10.66 -0.90
CA ILE A 172 1.84 -9.30 -1.31
C ILE A 172 0.73 -8.73 -2.19
N VAL A 173 0.38 -7.46 -2.00
CA VAL A 173 -0.54 -6.73 -2.89
C VAL A 173 0.15 -5.48 -3.42
N ASN A 174 0.01 -5.22 -4.72
CA ASN A 174 0.68 -4.15 -5.46
C ASN A 174 -0.35 -3.16 -6.04
N PRO A 175 -0.85 -2.21 -5.24
CA PRO A 175 -1.78 -1.20 -5.74
C PRO A 175 -1.14 -0.28 -6.77
N GLY A 176 -1.96 0.19 -7.75
CA GLY A 176 -1.69 1.32 -8.62
C GLY A 176 -1.66 2.64 -7.87
N ILE A 177 -1.88 3.74 -8.60
CA ILE A 177 -2.09 5.07 -7.99
C ILE A 177 -3.50 5.09 -7.42
N ILE A 178 -3.57 5.19 -6.09
CA ILE A 178 -4.85 5.09 -5.38
C ILE A 178 -5.49 6.48 -5.28
N ILE A 179 -6.77 6.57 -5.63
CA ILE A 179 -7.62 7.75 -5.42
C ILE A 179 -8.84 7.37 -4.57
N GLY A 180 -9.38 8.33 -3.83
CA GLY A 180 -10.61 8.10 -3.08
C GLY A 180 -10.68 8.86 -1.76
N ALA A 181 -11.69 8.49 -0.95
CA ALA A 181 -11.98 9.14 0.32
C ALA A 181 -10.88 8.91 1.37
N ARG A 182 -10.71 9.85 2.32
CA ARG A 182 -9.74 9.85 3.42
C ARG A 182 -8.27 10.04 2.99
N ASP A 183 -7.98 10.48 1.77
CA ASP A 183 -6.64 10.90 1.35
C ASP A 183 -6.31 12.31 1.88
N TYR A 184 -6.26 12.48 3.20
CA TYR A 184 -5.98 13.78 3.83
C TYR A 184 -4.58 14.33 3.55
N ARG A 185 -3.66 13.48 3.08
CA ARG A 185 -2.31 13.89 2.70
C ARG A 185 -2.14 14.15 1.21
N PHE A 186 -3.22 14.01 0.44
CA PHE A 186 -3.25 14.21 -1.01
C PHE A 186 -2.18 13.39 -1.76
N HIS A 187 -2.04 12.11 -1.46
CA HIS A 187 -1.12 11.24 -2.20
C HIS A 187 -1.57 11.06 -3.66
N GLY A 188 -2.77 10.54 -3.90
CA GLY A 188 -3.39 10.48 -5.22
C GLY A 188 -4.19 11.74 -5.56
N GLY A 189 -4.85 12.32 -4.57
CA GLY A 189 -5.68 13.53 -4.71
C GLY A 189 -4.91 14.79 -5.08
N LYS A 190 -3.55 14.78 -4.99
CA LYS A 190 -2.72 15.90 -5.43
C LYS A 190 -2.93 16.22 -6.91
N LEU A 191 -3.01 15.21 -7.76
CA LEU A 191 -3.28 15.37 -9.19
C LEU A 191 -4.58 16.14 -9.42
N ILE A 192 -5.67 15.68 -8.78
CA ILE A 192 -7.01 16.28 -8.90
C ILE A 192 -6.98 17.74 -8.45
N ARG A 193 -6.37 18.03 -7.31
CA ARG A 193 -6.25 19.39 -6.78
C ARG A 193 -5.46 20.32 -7.71
N ASP A 194 -4.33 19.84 -8.23
CA ASP A 194 -3.41 20.67 -9.02
C ASP A 194 -3.99 20.92 -10.42
N VAL A 195 -4.73 19.97 -11.01
CA VAL A 195 -5.53 20.18 -12.24
C VAL A 195 -6.64 21.20 -11.98
N LYS A 196 -7.41 21.05 -10.88
CA LYS A 196 -8.48 22.01 -10.52
C LYS A 196 -7.96 23.44 -10.38
N ARG A 197 -6.74 23.61 -9.86
CA ARG A 197 -6.09 24.93 -9.71
C ARG A 197 -5.48 25.46 -10.99
N GLY A 198 -5.40 24.67 -12.06
CA GLY A 198 -4.81 25.07 -13.33
C GLY A 198 -3.30 25.33 -13.26
N ILE A 199 -2.60 24.76 -12.28
CA ILE A 199 -1.17 25.00 -12.04
C ILE A 199 -0.24 24.04 -12.79
N ILE A 200 -0.80 23.10 -13.56
CA ILE A 200 -0.03 22.15 -14.37
C ILE A 200 0.06 22.69 -15.80
N PRO A 201 1.22 23.22 -16.23
CA PRO A 201 1.32 23.85 -17.55
C PRO A 201 1.50 22.84 -18.69
N PHE A 202 2.12 21.68 -18.43
CA PHE A 202 2.42 20.65 -19.44
C PHE A 202 2.25 19.26 -18.88
N TYR A 203 2.16 18.28 -19.80
CA TYR A 203 2.17 16.86 -19.47
C TYR A 203 3.41 16.17 -20.07
N LEU A 204 3.79 15.05 -19.46
CA LEU A 204 4.84 14.16 -19.94
C LEU A 204 4.22 12.99 -20.70
N ASP A 205 5.00 12.33 -21.58
CA ASP A 205 4.64 11.02 -22.07
C ASP A 205 4.69 9.97 -20.95
N GLY A 206 3.92 8.93 -21.13
CA GLY A 206 3.88 7.81 -20.21
C GLY A 206 2.46 7.44 -19.83
N GLY A 207 2.36 6.41 -19.01
CA GLY A 207 1.10 5.90 -18.51
C GLY A 207 1.11 5.75 -17.00
N MET A 208 -0.08 5.63 -16.46
CA MET A 208 -0.31 5.34 -15.06
C MET A 208 -1.52 4.41 -14.92
N ASN A 209 -1.48 3.57 -13.89
CA ASN A 209 -2.64 2.82 -13.47
C ASN A 209 -3.28 3.54 -12.28
N ILE A 210 -4.56 3.89 -12.40
CA ILE A 210 -5.34 4.54 -11.35
C ILE A 210 -6.39 3.58 -10.84
N VAL A 211 -6.46 3.41 -9.52
CA VAL A 211 -7.38 2.49 -8.86
C VAL A 211 -8.14 3.20 -7.73
N TYR A 212 -9.42 2.86 -7.57
CA TYR A 212 -10.22 3.42 -6.49
C TYR A 212 -9.93 2.73 -5.16
N ILE A 213 -9.98 3.47 -4.06
CA ILE A 213 -9.60 2.98 -2.72
C ILE A 213 -10.45 1.78 -2.27
N ASP A 214 -11.73 1.72 -2.61
CA ASP A 214 -12.58 0.61 -2.19
C ASP A 214 -12.20 -0.70 -2.89
N ASP A 215 -11.77 -0.65 -4.16
CA ASP A 215 -11.24 -1.81 -4.89
C ASP A 215 -9.92 -2.29 -4.28
N VAL A 216 -9.06 -1.36 -3.88
CA VAL A 216 -7.81 -1.68 -3.17
C VAL A 216 -8.10 -2.37 -1.84
N VAL A 217 -9.04 -1.84 -1.05
CA VAL A 217 -9.46 -2.43 0.23
C VAL A 217 -10.06 -3.81 0.02
N PHE A 218 -10.96 -3.95 -0.97
CA PHE A 218 -11.51 -5.25 -1.34
C PHE A 218 -10.40 -6.25 -1.70
N GLY A 219 -9.44 -5.85 -2.53
CA GLY A 219 -8.30 -6.68 -2.91
C GLY A 219 -7.46 -7.12 -1.71
N HIS A 220 -7.20 -6.25 -0.72
CA HIS A 220 -6.51 -6.61 0.52
C HIS A 220 -7.27 -7.69 1.32
N ILE A 221 -8.59 -7.52 1.46
CA ILE A 221 -9.45 -8.46 2.18
C ILE A 221 -9.50 -9.81 1.44
N GLN A 222 -9.61 -9.80 0.10
CA GLN A 222 -9.56 -11.04 -0.68
C GLN A 222 -8.20 -11.73 -0.60
N ALA A 223 -7.10 -10.97 -0.66
CA ALA A 223 -5.76 -11.53 -0.47
C ALA A 223 -5.60 -12.21 0.90
N ALA A 224 -6.23 -11.66 1.95
CA ALA A 224 -6.24 -12.31 3.26
C ALA A 224 -7.09 -13.57 3.27
N LYS A 225 -8.27 -13.58 2.63
CA LYS A 225 -9.21 -14.70 2.64
C LYS A 225 -8.77 -15.88 1.76
N VAL A 226 -8.25 -15.60 0.56
CA VAL A 226 -8.00 -16.62 -0.47
C VAL A 226 -6.64 -16.49 -1.18
N GLY A 227 -5.83 -15.49 -0.86
CA GLY A 227 -4.52 -15.29 -1.49
C GLY A 227 -3.55 -16.44 -1.18
N ARG A 228 -2.78 -16.85 -2.19
CA ARG A 228 -1.76 -17.89 -2.06
C ARG A 228 -0.51 -17.32 -1.38
N VAL A 229 0.05 -18.06 -0.47
CA VAL A 229 1.28 -17.69 0.26
C VAL A 229 2.44 -17.56 -0.71
N GLY A 230 3.22 -16.50 -0.56
CA GLY A 230 4.37 -16.18 -1.43
C GLY A 230 4.01 -15.46 -2.72
N GLU A 231 2.73 -15.39 -3.08
CA GLU A 231 2.29 -14.73 -4.30
C GLU A 231 2.08 -13.23 -4.10
N ARG A 232 2.21 -12.49 -5.22
CA ARG A 232 1.83 -11.09 -5.32
C ARG A 232 0.62 -10.90 -6.23
N TYR A 233 -0.15 -9.87 -5.98
CA TYR A 233 -1.36 -9.52 -6.75
C TYR A 233 -1.37 -8.03 -7.04
N ILE A 234 -1.44 -7.66 -8.31
CA ILE A 234 -1.62 -6.27 -8.73
C ILE A 234 -3.07 -5.87 -8.44
N LEU A 235 -3.25 -4.82 -7.64
CA LEU A 235 -4.54 -4.21 -7.42
C LEU A 235 -4.65 -2.99 -8.35
N GLY A 236 -4.96 -3.28 -9.62
CA GLY A 236 -5.04 -2.30 -10.69
C GLY A 236 -6.48 -1.85 -10.94
N GLY A 237 -6.59 -0.68 -11.55
CA GLY A 237 -7.84 -0.13 -12.10
C GLY A 237 -7.65 0.21 -13.58
N SER A 238 -7.89 1.46 -13.96
CA SER A 238 -7.74 1.92 -15.35
C SER A 238 -6.31 2.25 -15.70
N ASN A 239 -5.82 1.72 -16.82
CA ASN A 239 -4.57 2.12 -17.45
C ASN A 239 -4.85 3.33 -18.35
N LEU A 240 -4.24 4.46 -18.04
CA LEU A 240 -4.42 5.73 -18.74
C LEU A 240 -3.06 6.29 -19.11
N THR A 241 -2.98 6.98 -20.23
CA THR A 241 -1.86 7.90 -20.47
C THR A 241 -1.91 9.06 -19.47
N ILE A 242 -0.78 9.70 -19.23
CA ILE A 242 -0.75 10.90 -18.38
C ILE A 242 -1.70 11.96 -18.92
N LYS A 243 -1.76 12.13 -20.26
CA LYS A 243 -2.66 13.09 -20.90
C LYS A 243 -4.13 12.75 -20.64
N GLU A 244 -4.56 11.52 -20.87
CA GLU A 244 -5.92 11.07 -20.59
C GLU A 244 -6.31 11.27 -19.12
N SER A 245 -5.39 10.99 -18.19
CA SER A 245 -5.65 11.21 -16.77
C SER A 245 -5.92 12.69 -16.44
N PHE A 246 -5.19 13.61 -17.09
CA PHE A 246 -5.42 15.06 -16.95
C PHE A 246 -6.73 15.50 -17.61
N ASP A 247 -7.07 14.94 -18.80
CA ASP A 247 -8.31 15.28 -19.51
C ASP A 247 -9.53 14.86 -18.70
N LEU A 248 -9.58 13.61 -18.25
CA LEU A 248 -10.66 13.11 -17.39
C LEU A 248 -10.78 13.89 -16.08
N THR A 249 -9.62 14.19 -15.46
CA THR A 249 -9.63 14.99 -14.22
C THR A 249 -10.17 16.38 -14.47
N ALA A 250 -9.74 17.04 -15.55
CA ALA A 250 -10.17 18.40 -15.91
C ALA A 250 -11.69 18.44 -16.20
N GLU A 251 -12.21 17.45 -16.91
CA GLU A 251 -13.65 17.30 -17.16
C GLU A 251 -14.44 17.20 -15.85
N VAL A 252 -14.04 16.28 -14.95
CA VAL A 252 -14.74 16.05 -13.67
C VAL A 252 -14.71 17.28 -12.76
N VAL A 253 -13.59 18.01 -12.70
CA VAL A 253 -13.46 19.19 -11.80
C VAL A 253 -13.87 20.50 -12.44
N GLY A 254 -14.29 20.50 -13.71
CA GLY A 254 -14.70 21.71 -14.45
C GLY A 254 -13.53 22.67 -14.70
N SER A 255 -12.34 22.15 -15.05
CA SER A 255 -11.15 22.98 -15.30
C SER A 255 -10.54 22.73 -16.69
N ARG A 256 -9.38 23.32 -16.96
CA ARG A 256 -8.66 23.11 -18.21
C ARG A 256 -7.55 22.08 -18.06
N SER A 257 -7.51 21.11 -18.97
CA SER A 257 -6.40 20.16 -19.08
C SER A 257 -5.13 20.84 -19.66
N PRO A 258 -3.93 20.43 -19.23
CA PRO A 258 -2.67 20.84 -19.87
C PRO A 258 -2.67 20.46 -21.35
N LYS A 259 -2.37 21.41 -22.24
CA LYS A 259 -2.35 21.19 -23.69
C LYS A 259 -0.95 20.97 -24.24
N LEU A 260 0.07 21.45 -23.56
CA LEU A 260 1.45 21.40 -24.02
C LEU A 260 2.12 20.12 -23.51
N LYS A 261 2.77 19.39 -24.41
CA LYS A 261 3.66 18.29 -24.06
C LYS A 261 5.01 18.86 -23.65
N ALA A 262 5.53 18.43 -22.52
CA ALA A 262 6.92 18.76 -22.16
C ALA A 262 7.88 18.08 -23.13
N PRO A 263 9.01 18.72 -23.46
CA PRO A 263 10.03 18.17 -24.36
C PRO A 263 10.71 16.93 -23.80
#